data_a327277328af14f1efb9faa12bc4bf99
#
_entry.id   a327277328af14f1efb9faa12bc4bf99
#
_cell.length_a   1.000
_cell.length_b   1.000
_cell.length_c   1.000
_cell.angle_alpha   90.00
_cell.angle_beta   90.00
_cell.angle_gamma   90.00
#
_symmetry.space_group_name_H-M   'P 1'
#
loop_
_entity.id
_entity.type
_entity.pdbx_description
1 polymer ?
#
loop_
_entity_poly.entity_id
_entity_poly.type
_entity_poly.pdbx_seq_one_letter_code
_entity_poly.pdbx_strand_id
1 'polypeptide(L)'
;VALALFSDAVVLVADNEADIIIDSVPIESIIEWQSAIEILITKHQLTGSQIVIVLGRGLYQSLLIDKPNLSDDELVLALPYLVKDLVNESPDDIVADGFNSLNNDRIQVFVTARQQVNQIVLACQAVGCSISCMTVESVVWCEFTAPNLSQLVVHRYGNGNLQLTAFSQHKLFFQRQLRGFDAPLVTASNSDVQVLQLDNLALELQRSLDFLSAQLRNNPISQLLISCDNDNNQQLAVALNERLNVVVQAVEPSLTLLTSTGRRIAWAGLKHSFSSSINFYSQFLQPKRQWLTLNNMLIGWLALMLVIGLTSAVFSFKSHQLTPAFISNKAQLTTVQHQLMLTQKEVQLHVVSPIKQQYLSALKQAVTAKQATLKAVANHDVSLMVGYGQVLTQLADAALDNIAIERISISGTAMDLKGVARTPEAVPQWLGTFNHYSTLAQRRFQLLNIGRNKHNQVTFTLQAQRIQEAL
;
A
#
# COMPACT_ATOMS: atom_id res chain seq x y z
N VAL A 1 9.53 18.14 13.50
CA VAL A 1 9.66 19.60 13.61
C VAL A 1 8.31 20.24 13.31
N ALA A 2 7.91 21.25 14.08
CA ALA A 2 6.72 22.05 13.78
C ALA A 2 7.07 23.54 13.72
N LEU A 3 6.46 24.23 12.78
CA LEU A 3 6.52 25.70 12.63
C LEU A 3 5.12 26.28 12.75
N ALA A 4 4.89 27.16 13.73
CA ALA A 4 3.70 27.99 13.77
C ALA A 4 4.00 29.34 13.12
N LEU A 5 3.23 29.69 12.10
CA LEU A 5 3.38 30.91 11.33
C LEU A 5 2.30 31.91 11.76
N PHE A 6 2.72 33.08 12.13
CA PHE A 6 1.85 34.23 12.44
C PHE A 6 2.19 35.40 11.53
N SER A 7 1.39 36.44 11.60
CA SER A 7 1.65 37.68 10.85
C SER A 7 2.86 38.46 11.35
N ASP A 8 3.26 38.24 12.60
CA ASP A 8 4.29 38.99 13.33
C ASP A 8 5.45 38.11 13.87
N ALA A 9 5.37 36.78 13.76
CA ALA A 9 6.43 35.89 14.17
C ALA A 9 6.34 34.51 13.50
N VAL A 10 7.48 33.83 13.46
CA VAL A 10 7.60 32.39 13.16
C VAL A 10 8.12 31.69 14.42
N VAL A 11 7.41 30.68 14.90
CA VAL A 11 7.76 29.92 16.10
C VAL A 11 8.09 28.48 15.72
N LEU A 12 9.27 28.02 16.11
CA LEU A 12 9.75 26.67 15.88
C LEU A 12 9.67 25.85 17.17
N VAL A 13 9.18 24.62 17.04
CA VAL A 13 9.32 23.57 18.04
C VAL A 13 9.84 22.30 17.37
N ALA A 14 10.95 21.77 17.87
CA ALA A 14 11.50 20.50 17.43
C ALA A 14 11.71 19.58 18.64
N ASP A 15 11.34 18.32 18.48
CA ASP A 15 11.57 17.25 19.45
C ASP A 15 12.73 16.39 18.91
N ASN A 16 13.90 16.57 19.48
CA ASN A 16 15.06 15.72 19.25
C ASN A 16 15.19 14.83 20.48
N GLU A 17 15.06 13.55 20.38
CA GLU A 17 15.06 12.52 21.43
C GLU A 17 15.80 12.89 22.75
N ALA A 18 16.74 13.82 22.70
CA ALA A 18 17.54 14.29 23.85
C ALA A 18 17.08 15.65 24.40
N ASP A 19 16.47 16.54 23.58
CA ASP A 19 16.13 17.90 24.01
C ASP A 19 15.01 18.49 23.13
N ILE A 20 14.16 19.32 23.74
CA ILE A 20 13.11 20.03 23.02
C ILE A 20 13.59 21.44 22.71
N ILE A 21 13.74 21.71 21.42
CA ILE A 21 14.14 23.01 20.89
C ILE A 21 12.89 23.86 20.70
N ILE A 22 12.87 25.04 21.32
CA ILE A 22 11.82 26.06 21.13
C ILE A 22 12.50 27.38 20.84
N ASP A 23 12.21 27.94 19.67
CA ASP A 23 12.76 29.22 19.25
C ASP A 23 11.72 30.03 18.45
N SER A 24 11.95 31.33 18.32
CA SER A 24 11.03 32.21 17.57
C SER A 24 11.75 33.38 16.96
N VAL A 25 11.38 33.74 15.75
CA VAL A 25 11.87 34.91 15.04
C VAL A 25 10.69 35.85 14.80
N PRO A 26 10.76 37.12 15.32
CA PRO A 26 9.77 38.14 14.99
C PRO A 26 9.93 38.56 13.53
N ILE A 27 8.83 38.91 12.89
CA ILE A 27 8.75 39.43 11.53
C ILE A 27 7.85 40.66 11.48
N GLU A 28 8.07 41.54 10.51
CA GLU A 28 7.19 42.69 10.27
C GLU A 28 6.15 42.39 9.20
N SER A 29 6.41 41.43 8.33
CA SER A 29 5.53 41.07 7.23
C SER A 29 5.63 39.58 6.90
N ILE A 30 4.55 39.01 6.36
CA ILE A 30 4.52 37.62 5.85
C ILE A 30 5.53 37.36 4.73
N ILE A 31 6.05 38.38 4.08
CA ILE A 31 7.11 38.27 3.06
C ILE A 31 8.42 37.74 3.70
N GLU A 32 8.63 38.00 4.98
CA GLU A 32 9.83 37.61 5.72
C GLU A 32 9.80 36.15 6.22
N TRP A 33 8.71 35.41 6.00
CA TRP A 33 8.63 34.00 6.39
C TRP A 33 9.79 33.17 5.89
N GLN A 34 10.20 33.41 4.62
CA GLN A 34 11.32 32.66 4.02
C GLN A 34 12.60 32.85 4.84
N SER A 35 12.96 34.10 5.12
CA SER A 35 14.19 34.40 5.89
C SER A 35 14.09 33.92 7.35
N ALA A 36 12.93 34.06 7.99
CA ALA A 36 12.72 33.58 9.34
C ALA A 36 12.80 32.04 9.45
N ILE A 37 12.22 31.32 8.49
CA ILE A 37 12.31 29.85 8.40
C ILE A 37 13.78 29.44 8.18
N GLU A 38 14.49 30.12 7.25
CA GLU A 38 15.90 29.85 6.98
C GLU A 38 16.76 30.03 8.23
N ILE A 39 16.57 31.13 8.96
CA ILE A 39 17.29 31.42 10.22
C ILE A 39 17.05 30.30 11.22
N LEU A 40 15.80 29.93 11.47
CA LEU A 40 15.43 28.92 12.48
C LEU A 40 15.98 27.54 12.11
N ILE A 41 15.81 27.11 10.87
CA ILE A 41 16.23 25.77 10.42
C ILE A 41 17.75 25.67 10.40
N THR A 42 18.45 26.70 9.93
CA THR A 42 19.92 26.72 9.87
C THR A 42 20.54 26.77 11.25
N LYS A 43 20.03 27.66 12.14
CA LYS A 43 20.49 27.83 13.52
C LYS A 43 20.47 26.52 14.29
N HIS A 44 19.40 25.71 14.12
CA HIS A 44 19.22 24.47 14.84
C HIS A 44 19.60 23.21 14.05
N GLN A 45 20.22 23.37 12.85
CA GLN A 45 20.71 22.27 12.01
C GLN A 45 19.62 21.26 11.63
N LEU A 46 18.41 21.76 11.34
CA LEU A 46 17.23 20.94 11.04
C LEU A 46 17.01 20.72 9.52
N THR A 47 18.01 20.99 8.70
CA THR A 47 17.96 20.76 7.24
C THR A 47 17.62 19.29 6.93
N GLY A 48 16.74 19.06 5.96
CA GLY A 48 16.29 17.71 5.59
C GLY A 48 15.16 17.14 6.45
N SER A 49 14.74 17.86 7.50
CA SER A 49 13.66 17.43 8.37
C SER A 49 12.28 17.48 7.71
N GLN A 50 11.36 16.67 8.22
CA GLN A 50 9.94 16.81 7.92
C GLN A 50 9.31 17.85 8.85
N ILE A 51 8.61 18.82 8.26
CA ILE A 51 8.04 19.95 8.98
C ILE A 51 6.52 19.90 8.91
N VAL A 52 5.89 20.10 10.06
CA VAL A 52 4.48 20.42 10.20
C VAL A 52 4.33 21.94 10.25
N ILE A 53 3.46 22.49 9.43
CA ILE A 53 3.14 23.91 9.42
C ILE A 53 1.79 24.13 10.11
N VAL A 54 1.74 25.06 11.05
CA VAL A 54 0.49 25.49 11.68
C VAL A 54 0.27 26.97 11.34
N LEU A 55 -0.81 27.26 10.62
CA LEU A 55 -1.19 28.64 10.30
C LEU A 55 -1.89 29.27 11.48
N GLY A 56 -1.40 30.39 11.94
CA GLY A 56 -1.99 31.20 12.97
C GLY A 56 -3.23 31.98 12.48
N ARG A 57 -3.96 32.51 13.42
CA ARG A 57 -5.18 33.32 13.13
C ARG A 57 -4.86 34.50 12.24
N GLY A 58 -5.77 34.78 11.30
CA GLY A 58 -5.60 35.83 10.30
C GLY A 58 -5.01 35.36 8.98
N LEU A 59 -4.38 34.18 8.97
CA LEU A 59 -3.81 33.56 7.75
C LEU A 59 -4.80 32.60 7.08
N TYR A 60 -5.92 32.34 7.70
CA TYR A 60 -7.01 31.52 7.16
C TYR A 60 -8.38 32.04 7.58
N GLN A 61 -9.39 31.65 6.85
CA GLN A 61 -10.80 31.86 7.18
C GLN A 61 -11.44 30.54 7.56
N SER A 62 -12.41 30.58 8.49
CA SER A 62 -13.16 29.41 8.94
C SER A 62 -14.63 29.64 8.63
N LEU A 63 -15.23 28.76 7.85
CA LEU A 63 -16.59 28.85 7.32
C LEU A 63 -17.37 27.58 7.67
N LEU A 64 -18.67 27.74 7.86
CA LEU A 64 -19.60 26.65 8.07
C LEU A 64 -20.58 26.61 6.91
N ILE A 65 -20.55 25.55 6.10
CA ILE A 65 -21.43 25.39 4.95
C ILE A 65 -22.34 24.17 5.12
N ASP A 66 -23.44 24.11 4.40
CA ASP A 66 -24.28 22.93 4.34
C ASP A 66 -23.54 21.80 3.58
N LYS A 67 -23.72 20.56 4.05
CA LYS A 67 -23.03 19.41 3.48
C LYS A 67 -23.61 19.09 2.09
N PRO A 68 -22.81 19.15 1.01
CA PRO A 68 -23.25 18.73 -0.31
C PRO A 68 -23.33 17.20 -0.39
N ASN A 69 -24.12 16.70 -1.33
CA ASN A 69 -24.20 15.26 -1.59
C ASN A 69 -23.09 14.81 -2.55
N LEU A 70 -21.84 14.81 -2.05
CA LEU A 70 -20.63 14.44 -2.78
C LEU A 70 -19.86 13.39 -1.99
N SER A 71 -19.07 12.57 -2.67
CA SER A 71 -18.10 11.69 -2.02
C SER A 71 -16.96 12.50 -1.39
N ASP A 72 -16.24 11.92 -0.43
CA ASP A 72 -15.15 12.61 0.29
C ASP A 72 -14.05 13.09 -0.67
N ASP A 73 -13.71 12.31 -1.70
CA ASP A 73 -12.70 12.67 -2.71
C ASP A 73 -13.17 13.84 -3.61
N GLU A 74 -14.45 13.83 -4.01
CA GLU A 74 -15.05 14.91 -4.80
C GLU A 74 -15.21 16.19 -3.97
N LEU A 75 -15.49 16.03 -2.68
CA LEU A 75 -15.68 17.15 -1.77
C LEU A 75 -14.43 18.02 -1.69
N VAL A 76 -13.25 17.43 -1.50
CA VAL A 76 -11.99 18.17 -1.41
C VAL A 76 -11.75 19.04 -2.65
N LEU A 77 -12.08 18.53 -3.85
CA LEU A 77 -11.95 19.26 -5.11
C LEU A 77 -13.01 20.36 -5.28
N ALA A 78 -14.20 20.11 -4.75
CA ALA A 78 -15.33 21.03 -4.88
C ALA A 78 -15.31 22.17 -3.84
N LEU A 79 -14.63 22.00 -2.70
CA LEU A 79 -14.62 22.96 -1.59
C LEU A 79 -14.31 24.41 -2.02
N PRO A 80 -13.27 24.70 -2.84
CA PRO A 80 -13.01 26.07 -3.27
C PRO A 80 -14.19 26.72 -4.02
N TYR A 81 -14.91 25.92 -4.81
CA TYR A 81 -16.07 26.40 -5.57
C TYR A 81 -17.33 26.52 -4.70
N LEU A 82 -17.48 25.69 -3.68
CA LEU A 82 -18.61 25.74 -2.74
C LEU A 82 -18.55 26.98 -1.82
N VAL A 83 -17.36 27.46 -1.52
CA VAL A 83 -17.15 28.63 -0.65
C VAL A 83 -16.97 29.94 -1.41
N LYS A 84 -17.01 29.94 -2.74
CA LYS A 84 -16.73 31.11 -3.59
C LYS A 84 -17.53 32.35 -3.27
N ASP A 85 -18.79 32.19 -2.84
CA ASP A 85 -19.69 33.29 -2.52
C ASP A 85 -19.53 33.80 -1.06
N LEU A 86 -18.69 33.11 -0.26
CA LEU A 86 -18.42 33.40 1.15
C LEU A 86 -17.02 33.99 1.37
N VAL A 87 -16.15 33.94 0.37
CA VAL A 87 -14.81 34.52 0.37
C VAL A 87 -14.67 35.56 -0.74
N ASN A 88 -13.72 36.48 -0.58
CA ASN A 88 -13.51 37.55 -1.55
C ASN A 88 -12.60 37.12 -2.73
N GLU A 89 -11.83 36.03 -2.54
CA GLU A 89 -10.88 35.53 -3.50
C GLU A 89 -11.53 34.60 -4.52
N SER A 90 -10.93 34.47 -5.71
CA SER A 90 -11.34 33.50 -6.72
C SER A 90 -11.12 32.06 -6.24
N PRO A 91 -11.96 31.07 -6.61
CA PRO A 91 -11.74 29.67 -6.30
C PRO A 91 -10.35 29.13 -6.69
N ASP A 92 -9.77 29.67 -7.75
CA ASP A 92 -8.44 29.29 -8.23
C ASP A 92 -7.30 29.85 -7.36
N ASP A 93 -7.57 30.92 -6.60
CA ASP A 93 -6.59 31.61 -5.76
C ASP A 93 -6.62 31.15 -4.30
N ILE A 94 -7.50 30.23 -3.96
CA ILE A 94 -7.65 29.68 -2.62
C ILE A 94 -7.28 28.19 -2.56
N VAL A 95 -6.97 27.76 -1.34
CA VAL A 95 -6.91 26.35 -0.95
C VAL A 95 -7.91 26.17 0.19
N ALA A 96 -8.76 25.17 0.07
CA ALA A 96 -9.79 24.86 1.05
C ALA A 96 -9.72 23.40 1.45
N ASP A 97 -9.94 23.15 2.74
CA ASP A 97 -10.10 21.81 3.29
C ASP A 97 -11.11 21.84 4.43
N GLY A 98 -11.75 20.73 4.75
CA GLY A 98 -12.84 20.73 5.73
C GLY A 98 -13.17 19.36 6.27
N PHE A 99 -13.92 19.33 7.35
CA PHE A 99 -14.42 18.11 7.96
C PHE A 99 -15.89 18.25 8.37
N ASN A 100 -16.58 17.13 8.50
CA ASN A 100 -17.97 17.10 8.92
C ASN A 100 -18.15 17.65 10.35
N SER A 101 -19.09 18.59 10.54
CA SER A 101 -19.51 19.06 11.85
C SER A 101 -20.17 17.92 12.66
N LEU A 102 -20.32 18.09 13.96
CA LEU A 102 -20.89 17.08 14.87
C LEU A 102 -22.25 16.53 14.41
N ASN A 103 -23.09 17.37 13.79
CA ASN A 103 -24.43 16.98 13.35
C ASN A 103 -24.46 16.37 11.94
N ASN A 104 -23.30 16.19 11.29
CA ASN A 104 -23.14 15.65 9.93
C ASN A 104 -23.92 16.38 8.81
N ASP A 105 -24.72 17.40 9.11
CA ASP A 105 -25.50 18.18 8.14
C ASP A 105 -24.70 19.36 7.58
N ARG A 106 -23.57 19.69 8.21
CA ARG A 106 -22.71 20.81 7.85
C ARG A 106 -21.25 20.40 7.82
N ILE A 107 -20.48 21.16 7.07
CA ILE A 107 -19.02 21.00 6.96
C ILE A 107 -18.37 22.26 7.51
N GLN A 108 -17.42 22.07 8.42
CA GLN A 108 -16.50 23.11 8.83
C GLN A 108 -15.38 23.17 7.80
N VAL A 109 -15.31 24.28 7.07
CA VAL A 109 -14.31 24.50 6.02
C VAL A 109 -13.33 25.56 6.47
N PHE A 110 -12.07 25.32 6.17
CA PHE A 110 -10.99 26.28 6.35
C PHE A 110 -10.45 26.66 4.98
N VAL A 111 -10.17 27.95 4.81
CA VAL A 111 -9.74 28.52 3.53
C VAL A 111 -8.53 29.39 3.76
N THR A 112 -7.53 29.27 2.92
CA THR A 112 -6.35 30.15 2.91
C THR A 112 -5.98 30.52 1.47
N ALA A 113 -5.22 31.59 1.29
CA ALA A 113 -4.76 32.02 -0.03
C ALA A 113 -3.72 31.03 -0.58
N ARG A 114 -3.91 30.57 -1.82
CA ARG A 114 -2.97 29.70 -2.51
C ARG A 114 -1.56 30.28 -2.60
N GLN A 115 -1.46 31.59 -2.77
CA GLN A 115 -0.19 32.29 -2.79
C GLN A 115 0.59 32.10 -1.49
N GLN A 116 -0.07 32.19 -0.32
CA GLN A 116 0.56 31.97 0.98
C GLN A 116 1.08 30.54 1.12
N VAL A 117 0.27 29.55 0.73
CA VAL A 117 0.68 28.15 0.74
C VAL A 117 1.92 27.93 -0.12
N ASN A 118 1.92 28.46 -1.34
CA ASN A 118 3.05 28.35 -2.25
C ASN A 118 4.32 29.02 -1.70
N GLN A 119 4.20 30.19 -1.07
CA GLN A 119 5.34 30.87 -0.44
C GLN A 119 5.96 30.01 0.67
N ILE A 120 5.14 29.42 1.53
CA ILE A 120 5.59 28.54 2.61
C ILE A 120 6.29 27.29 2.03
N VAL A 121 5.70 26.68 1.00
CA VAL A 121 6.28 25.50 0.32
C VAL A 121 7.65 25.83 -0.26
N LEU A 122 7.78 26.96 -0.97
CA LEU A 122 9.05 27.40 -1.54
C LEU A 122 10.09 27.73 -0.46
N ALA A 123 9.69 28.37 0.64
CA ALA A 123 10.56 28.66 1.78
C ALA A 123 11.14 27.38 2.40
N CYS A 124 10.29 26.37 2.65
CA CYS A 124 10.73 25.08 3.18
C CYS A 124 11.64 24.31 2.20
N GLN A 125 11.31 24.35 0.92
CA GLN A 125 12.13 23.72 -0.12
C GLN A 125 13.53 24.38 -0.26
N ALA A 126 13.60 25.71 -0.12
CA ALA A 126 14.87 26.46 -0.20
C ALA A 126 15.87 26.01 0.88
N VAL A 127 15.37 25.63 2.07
CA VAL A 127 16.19 25.12 3.17
C VAL A 127 16.33 23.57 3.15
N GLY A 128 15.86 22.91 2.09
CA GLY A 128 15.96 21.46 1.93
C GLY A 128 15.02 20.64 2.80
N CYS A 129 13.98 21.27 3.39
CA CYS A 129 13.00 20.60 4.23
C CYS A 129 11.76 20.16 3.46
N SER A 130 11.09 19.11 3.90
CA SER A 130 9.83 18.62 3.33
C SER A 130 8.67 18.93 4.26
N ILE A 131 7.54 19.37 3.71
CA ILE A 131 6.31 19.59 4.49
C ILE A 131 5.56 18.27 4.57
N SER A 132 5.21 17.83 5.79
CA SER A 132 4.37 16.67 6.03
C SER A 132 2.89 17.02 6.08
N CYS A 133 2.55 18.15 6.69
CA CYS A 133 1.19 18.65 6.83
C CYS A 133 1.18 20.17 7.00
N MET A 134 0.12 20.82 6.54
CA MET A 134 -0.14 22.24 6.76
C MET A 134 -1.55 22.39 7.31
N THR A 135 -1.67 22.73 8.59
CA THR A 135 -2.93 22.82 9.33
C THR A 135 -3.15 24.20 9.92
N VAL A 136 -4.18 24.37 10.76
CA VAL A 136 -4.57 25.63 11.37
C VAL A 136 -4.54 25.56 12.90
N GLU A 137 -4.25 26.69 13.55
CA GLU A 137 -4.18 26.76 15.02
C GLU A 137 -5.45 26.26 15.71
N SER A 138 -6.60 26.58 15.12
CA SER A 138 -7.90 26.24 15.71
C SER A 138 -8.09 24.73 15.89
N VAL A 139 -7.48 23.92 15.03
CA VAL A 139 -7.58 22.46 15.10
C VAL A 139 -6.60 21.88 16.10
N VAL A 140 -5.37 22.37 16.13
CA VAL A 140 -4.30 21.79 16.98
C VAL A 140 -4.53 22.03 18.49
N TRP A 141 -5.38 22.96 18.86
CA TRP A 141 -5.75 23.15 20.26
C TRP A 141 -6.40 21.92 20.90
N CYS A 142 -6.89 20.97 20.12
CA CYS A 142 -7.41 19.70 20.66
C CYS A 142 -6.35 18.94 21.48
N GLU A 143 -5.06 19.11 21.21
CA GLU A 143 -3.97 18.44 21.94
C GLU A 143 -3.87 18.83 23.42
N PHE A 144 -4.48 19.93 23.81
CA PHE A 144 -4.60 20.36 25.20
C PHE A 144 -5.93 19.93 25.85
N THR A 145 -6.82 19.28 25.09
CA THR A 145 -8.13 18.83 25.56
C THR A 145 -8.13 17.34 25.87
N ALA A 146 -8.97 16.95 26.83
CA ALA A 146 -9.13 15.53 27.14
C ALA A 146 -10.00 14.81 26.07
N PRO A 147 -9.61 13.62 25.58
CA PRO A 147 -10.29 12.95 24.47
C PRO A 147 -11.75 12.58 24.76
N ASN A 148 -12.12 12.39 26.01
CA ASN A 148 -13.45 11.93 26.42
C ASN A 148 -14.36 13.05 26.93
N LEU A 149 -13.89 14.30 26.94
CA LEU A 149 -14.63 15.45 27.47
C LEU A 149 -14.98 16.44 26.36
N SER A 150 -16.04 17.20 26.59
CA SER A 150 -16.28 18.42 25.83
C SER A 150 -15.69 19.60 26.59
N GLN A 151 -14.80 20.33 25.94
CA GLN A 151 -14.05 21.43 26.57
C GLN A 151 -14.06 22.66 25.67
N LEU A 152 -14.05 23.82 26.29
CA LEU A 152 -13.92 25.11 25.62
C LEU A 152 -12.53 25.67 25.90
N VAL A 153 -11.78 26.01 24.86
CA VAL A 153 -10.48 26.66 24.95
C VAL A 153 -10.67 28.15 24.64
N VAL A 154 -10.27 29.00 25.58
CA VAL A 154 -10.19 30.46 25.41
C VAL A 154 -8.71 30.81 25.24
N HIS A 155 -8.34 31.32 24.08
CA HIS A 155 -6.97 31.67 23.82
C HIS A 155 -6.79 33.02 23.16
N ARG A 156 -5.63 33.63 23.36
CA ARG A 156 -5.23 34.88 22.73
C ARG A 156 -3.74 34.83 22.43
N TYR A 157 -3.40 35.04 21.15
CA TYR A 157 -2.05 35.25 20.70
C TYR A 157 -1.68 36.74 20.73
N GLY A 158 -0.60 37.09 21.42
CA GLY A 158 -0.14 38.47 21.56
C GLY A 158 -1.20 39.40 22.08
N ASN A 159 -1.38 40.54 21.40
CA ASN A 159 -2.43 41.55 21.68
C ASN A 159 -3.70 41.35 20.83
N GLY A 160 -3.86 40.16 20.19
CA GLY A 160 -5.00 39.88 19.35
C GLY A 160 -6.33 39.75 20.11
N ASN A 161 -7.40 39.47 19.38
CA ASN A 161 -8.69 39.21 19.98
C ASN A 161 -8.76 37.86 20.68
N LEU A 162 -9.60 37.71 21.68
CA LEU A 162 -9.87 36.42 22.30
C LEU A 162 -10.57 35.48 21.31
N GLN A 163 -10.11 34.24 21.27
CA GLN A 163 -10.70 33.16 20.47
C GLN A 163 -11.32 32.11 21.40
N LEU A 164 -12.53 31.73 21.10
CA LEU A 164 -13.21 30.60 21.72
C LEU A 164 -13.22 29.44 20.74
N THR A 165 -12.72 28.29 21.16
CA THR A 165 -12.66 27.10 20.34
C THR A 165 -13.15 25.91 21.17
N ALA A 166 -14.25 25.27 20.77
CA ALA A 166 -14.82 24.16 21.52
C ALA A 166 -14.54 22.83 20.83
N PHE A 167 -14.18 21.86 21.64
CA PHE A 167 -13.86 20.49 21.23
C PHE A 167 -14.75 19.48 21.94
N SER A 168 -15.16 18.48 21.21
CA SER A 168 -15.80 17.28 21.75
C SER A 168 -15.14 16.06 21.11
N GLN A 169 -14.66 15.12 21.92
CA GLN A 169 -13.94 13.94 21.45
C GLN A 169 -12.75 14.30 20.52
N HIS A 170 -11.94 15.29 20.91
CA HIS A 170 -10.82 15.86 20.12
C HIS A 170 -11.22 16.49 18.78
N LYS A 171 -12.51 16.59 18.46
CA LYS A 171 -12.97 17.22 17.22
C LYS A 171 -13.45 18.64 17.51
N LEU A 172 -12.96 19.56 16.71
CA LEU A 172 -13.42 20.93 16.71
C LEU A 172 -14.87 21.00 16.20
N PHE A 173 -15.75 21.71 16.89
CA PHE A 173 -17.14 21.86 16.45
C PHE A 173 -17.67 23.28 16.56
N PHE A 174 -16.95 24.18 17.26
CA PHE A 174 -17.37 25.56 17.40
C PHE A 174 -16.17 26.49 17.49
N GLN A 175 -16.30 27.64 16.85
CA GLN A 175 -15.34 28.74 16.92
C GLN A 175 -16.08 30.07 17.02
N ARG A 176 -15.58 30.96 17.87
CA ARG A 176 -16.09 32.34 17.99
C ARG A 176 -14.97 33.28 18.39
N GLN A 177 -14.94 34.45 17.80
CA GLN A 177 -14.02 35.51 18.17
C GLN A 177 -14.77 36.53 19.07
N LEU A 178 -14.15 36.87 20.18
CA LEU A 178 -14.61 37.97 21.05
C LEU A 178 -13.69 39.17 20.86
N ARG A 179 -14.31 40.32 20.64
CA ARG A 179 -13.63 41.61 20.43
C ARG A 179 -13.87 42.54 21.62
N GLY A 180 -12.94 43.49 21.85
CA GLY A 180 -13.10 44.49 22.90
C GLY A 180 -12.63 44.03 24.29
N PHE A 181 -11.81 42.98 24.35
CA PHE A 181 -11.22 42.49 25.59
C PHE A 181 -9.69 42.60 25.48
N ASP A 182 -9.18 43.78 25.83
CA ASP A 182 -7.73 44.06 25.72
C ASP A 182 -6.97 43.52 26.92
N ALA A 183 -5.70 43.15 26.71
CA ALA A 183 -4.82 42.71 27.77
C ALA A 183 -4.21 43.90 28.53
N PRO A 184 -3.92 43.76 29.85
CA PRO A 184 -4.25 42.63 30.71
C PRO A 184 -5.69 42.68 31.24
N LEU A 185 -6.35 41.54 31.31
CA LEU A 185 -7.71 41.39 31.86
C LEU A 185 -7.70 41.34 33.39
N VAL A 186 -6.61 40.89 33.98
CA VAL A 186 -6.42 40.84 35.45
C VAL A 186 -5.07 41.43 35.80
N THR A 187 -5.08 42.39 36.73
CA THR A 187 -3.87 43.00 37.30
C THR A 187 -3.88 42.94 38.82
N ALA A 188 -2.72 43.12 39.46
CA ALA A 188 -2.59 43.10 40.90
C ALA A 188 -3.39 44.22 41.62
N SER A 189 -3.70 45.31 40.90
CA SER A 189 -4.57 46.41 41.37
C SER A 189 -5.77 46.44 40.46
N ASN A 190 -6.82 45.66 40.74
CA ASN A 190 -8.07 45.62 39.95
C ASN A 190 -8.70 47.01 39.97
N SER A 191 -8.65 47.71 38.82
CA SER A 191 -9.43 48.92 38.62
C SER A 191 -10.89 48.55 38.34
N ASP A 192 -11.84 49.45 38.67
CA ASP A 192 -13.28 49.22 38.40
C ASP A 192 -13.54 48.89 36.91
N VAL A 193 -12.73 49.46 36.04
CA VAL A 193 -12.81 49.19 34.58
C VAL A 193 -12.43 47.71 34.25
N GLN A 194 -11.41 47.15 34.89
CA GLN A 194 -11.00 45.76 34.68
C GLN A 194 -12.02 44.77 35.26
N VAL A 195 -12.59 45.07 36.42
CA VAL A 195 -13.68 44.27 36.99
C VAL A 195 -14.86 44.22 36.00
N LEU A 196 -15.24 45.38 35.43
CA LEU A 196 -16.32 45.46 34.46
C LEU A 196 -16.00 44.71 33.17
N GLN A 197 -14.74 44.78 32.66
CA GLN A 197 -14.31 44.01 31.49
C GLN A 197 -14.36 42.51 31.76
N LEU A 198 -13.97 42.08 32.95
CA LEU A 198 -14.00 40.67 33.35
C LEU A 198 -15.42 40.15 33.50
N ASP A 199 -16.34 40.97 34.07
CA ASP A 199 -17.76 40.63 34.17
C ASP A 199 -18.42 40.52 32.78
N ASN A 200 -18.09 41.45 31.88
CA ASN A 200 -18.54 41.39 30.49
C ASN A 200 -17.98 40.16 29.77
N LEU A 201 -16.70 39.81 29.98
CA LEU A 201 -16.11 38.60 29.43
C LEU A 201 -16.84 37.37 29.96
N ALA A 202 -17.06 37.27 31.27
CA ALA A 202 -17.80 36.18 31.88
C ALA A 202 -19.20 36.00 31.28
N LEU A 203 -19.91 37.14 31.06
CA LEU A 203 -21.23 37.13 30.43
C LEU A 203 -21.18 36.57 28.99
N GLU A 204 -20.19 36.98 28.16
CA GLU A 204 -20.02 36.47 26.79
C GLU A 204 -19.61 34.99 26.76
N LEU A 205 -18.79 34.57 27.71
CA LEU A 205 -18.44 33.16 27.90
C LEU A 205 -19.64 32.33 28.31
N GLN A 206 -20.45 32.82 29.28
CA GLN A 206 -21.68 32.16 29.72
C GLN A 206 -22.67 31.99 28.56
N ARG A 207 -22.91 33.05 27.76
CA ARG A 207 -23.76 32.97 26.56
C ARG A 207 -23.30 31.92 25.58
N SER A 208 -21.95 31.80 25.40
CA SER A 208 -21.35 30.77 24.51
C SER A 208 -21.51 29.37 25.10
N LEU A 209 -21.34 29.21 26.41
CA LEU A 209 -21.55 27.95 27.12
C LEU A 209 -22.99 27.48 27.06
N ASP A 210 -23.95 28.37 27.25
CA ASP A 210 -25.39 28.08 27.18
C ASP A 210 -25.79 27.64 25.78
N PHE A 211 -25.29 28.34 24.75
CA PHE A 211 -25.48 27.95 23.35
C PHE A 211 -24.90 26.56 23.04
N LEU A 212 -23.68 26.27 23.50
CA LEU A 212 -22.99 24.98 23.28
C LEU A 212 -23.69 23.86 24.06
N SER A 213 -24.14 24.11 25.27
CA SER A 213 -24.89 23.15 26.08
C SER A 213 -26.19 22.70 25.42
N ALA A 214 -26.86 23.62 24.71
CA ALA A 214 -28.05 23.29 23.93
C ALA A 214 -27.78 22.39 22.75
N GLN A 215 -26.57 22.49 22.14
CA GLN A 215 -26.14 21.65 21.04
C GLN A 215 -25.60 20.28 21.51
N LEU A 216 -24.91 20.24 22.65
CA LEU A 216 -24.24 19.07 23.22
C LEU A 216 -25.07 18.41 24.33
N ARG A 217 -26.32 18.07 24.07
CA ARG A 217 -27.29 17.55 25.06
C ARG A 217 -26.74 16.37 25.88
N ASN A 218 -25.92 15.50 25.24
CA ASN A 218 -25.41 14.25 25.87
C ASN A 218 -24.01 14.41 26.46
N ASN A 219 -23.28 15.48 26.15
CA ASN A 219 -21.91 15.69 26.62
C ASN A 219 -21.63 17.21 26.76
N PRO A 220 -22.24 17.89 27.76
CA PRO A 220 -22.08 19.31 27.91
C PRO A 220 -20.63 19.73 28.17
N ILE A 221 -20.29 20.97 27.91
CA ILE A 221 -18.96 21.51 28.23
C ILE A 221 -18.75 21.42 29.75
N SER A 222 -17.73 20.64 30.12
CA SER A 222 -17.37 20.38 31.52
C SER A 222 -16.30 21.32 32.05
N GLN A 223 -15.45 21.83 31.16
CA GLN A 223 -14.28 22.58 31.52
C GLN A 223 -13.92 23.65 30.50
N LEU A 224 -13.40 24.77 30.99
CA LEU A 224 -12.88 25.87 30.19
C LEU A 224 -11.39 25.99 30.43
N LEU A 225 -10.58 25.91 29.36
CA LEU A 225 -9.13 26.04 29.39
C LEU A 225 -8.72 27.44 28.90
N ILE A 226 -7.76 28.06 29.57
CA ILE A 226 -7.30 29.43 29.25
C ILE A 226 -5.83 29.42 28.84
N SER A 227 -5.54 30.10 27.73
CA SER A 227 -4.18 30.39 27.26
C SER A 227 -4.14 31.77 26.59
N CYS A 228 -3.98 32.82 27.39
CA CYS A 228 -3.94 34.21 26.93
C CYS A 228 -2.53 34.77 27.13
N ASP A 229 -1.93 35.28 26.05
CA ASP A 229 -0.70 36.06 26.15
C ASP A 229 -0.99 37.41 26.82
N ASN A 230 0.01 37.93 27.51
CA ASN A 230 -0.06 39.19 28.24
C ASN A 230 -1.05 39.21 29.42
N ASP A 231 -1.56 38.03 29.85
CA ASP A 231 -2.35 37.83 31.05
C ASP A 231 -1.69 36.80 31.97
N ASN A 232 -1.94 36.93 33.27
CA ASN A 232 -1.66 35.87 34.22
C ASN A 232 -2.79 34.82 34.13
N ASN A 233 -2.57 33.74 33.38
CA ASN A 233 -3.59 32.72 33.10
C ASN A 233 -4.15 32.07 34.37
N GLN A 234 -3.34 31.88 35.39
CA GLN A 234 -3.76 31.33 36.70
C GLN A 234 -4.71 32.27 37.43
N GLN A 235 -4.38 33.57 37.51
CA GLN A 235 -5.24 34.58 38.13
C GLN A 235 -6.52 34.77 37.32
N LEU A 236 -6.44 34.79 36.01
CA LEU A 236 -7.58 34.87 35.12
C LEU A 236 -8.52 33.66 35.28
N ALA A 237 -7.95 32.46 35.42
CA ALA A 237 -8.75 31.26 35.67
C ALA A 237 -9.49 31.34 37.03
N VAL A 238 -8.83 31.77 38.10
CA VAL A 238 -9.47 31.96 39.40
C VAL A 238 -10.59 32.97 39.33
N ALA A 239 -10.34 34.13 38.71
CA ALA A 239 -11.33 35.22 38.60
C ALA A 239 -12.54 34.81 37.77
N LEU A 240 -12.38 33.97 36.72
CA LEU A 240 -13.47 33.44 35.92
C LEU A 240 -14.21 32.29 36.60
N ASN A 241 -13.53 31.46 37.42
CA ASN A 241 -14.21 30.44 38.24
C ASN A 241 -15.22 31.00 39.23
N GLU A 242 -14.98 32.21 39.73
CA GLU A 242 -15.92 32.90 40.61
C GLU A 242 -17.21 33.35 39.89
N ARG A 243 -17.20 33.44 38.56
CA ARG A 243 -18.24 34.02 37.71
C ARG A 243 -18.96 33.03 36.81
N LEU A 244 -18.36 31.90 36.56
CA LEU A 244 -18.87 30.89 35.63
C LEU A 244 -19.25 29.59 36.37
N ASN A 245 -20.24 28.90 35.83
CA ASN A 245 -20.72 27.61 36.38
C ASN A 245 -19.92 26.38 35.87
N VAL A 246 -18.82 26.59 35.21
CA VAL A 246 -17.92 25.53 34.70
C VAL A 246 -16.52 25.66 35.32
N VAL A 247 -15.81 24.58 35.42
CA VAL A 247 -14.44 24.59 35.95
C VAL A 247 -13.52 25.30 34.94
N VAL A 248 -12.87 26.37 35.39
CA VAL A 248 -11.92 27.13 34.56
C VAL A 248 -10.50 26.83 35.02
N GLN A 249 -9.63 26.46 34.10
CA GLN A 249 -8.24 26.15 34.38
C GLN A 249 -7.32 26.80 33.35
N ALA A 250 -6.14 27.21 33.79
CA ALA A 250 -5.09 27.58 32.83
C ALA A 250 -4.60 26.32 32.09
N VAL A 251 -4.32 26.44 30.79
CA VAL A 251 -3.63 25.40 30.06
C VAL A 251 -2.27 25.18 30.73
N GLU A 252 -2.13 24.04 31.38
CA GLU A 252 -0.85 23.64 31.96
C GLU A 252 0.04 23.06 30.86
N PRO A 253 1.13 23.73 30.52
CA PRO A 253 2.07 23.15 29.56
C PRO A 253 2.78 21.96 30.20
N SER A 254 2.82 20.83 29.47
CA SER A 254 3.64 19.68 29.84
C SER A 254 5.14 20.04 29.97
N LEU A 255 5.53 21.19 29.46
CA LEU A 255 6.89 21.72 29.44
C LEU A 255 6.88 23.17 29.93
N THR A 256 7.72 23.47 30.88
CA THR A 256 7.90 24.84 31.45
C THR A 256 8.34 25.88 30.40
N LEU A 257 8.86 25.43 29.26
CA LEU A 257 9.30 26.27 28.13
C LEU A 257 8.15 26.81 27.25
N LEU A 258 6.93 26.28 27.38
CA LEU A 258 5.76 26.70 26.59
C LEU A 258 5.08 27.95 27.22
N THR A 259 5.82 29.02 27.34
CA THR A 259 5.39 30.24 28.06
C THR A 259 4.39 31.08 27.28
N SER A 260 4.39 31.04 25.94
CA SER A 260 3.50 31.81 25.08
C SER A 260 2.53 30.94 24.31
N THR A 261 1.40 31.52 23.92
CA THR A 261 0.39 30.86 23.08
C THR A 261 0.96 30.37 21.76
N GLY A 262 1.84 31.15 21.11
CA GLY A 262 2.50 30.72 19.88
C GLY A 262 3.37 29.46 20.05
N ARG A 263 4.11 29.35 21.16
CA ARG A 263 4.89 28.15 21.48
C ARG A 263 4.01 26.93 21.74
N ARG A 264 2.87 27.11 22.42
CA ARG A 264 1.87 26.06 22.65
C ARG A 264 1.29 25.55 21.34
N ILE A 265 0.92 26.48 20.42
CA ILE A 265 0.40 26.12 19.09
C ILE A 265 1.42 25.33 18.27
N ALA A 266 2.68 25.76 18.25
CA ALA A 266 3.74 25.04 17.55
C ALA A 266 3.97 23.64 18.16
N TRP A 267 3.99 23.53 19.48
CA TRP A 267 4.12 22.25 20.17
C TRP A 267 2.91 21.33 19.90
N ALA A 268 1.69 21.87 19.95
CA ALA A 268 0.48 21.13 19.62
C ALA A 268 0.52 20.61 18.18
N GLY A 269 0.98 21.43 17.24
CA GLY A 269 1.20 21.01 15.87
C GLY A 269 2.17 19.82 15.74
N LEU A 270 3.21 19.78 16.56
CA LEU A 270 4.17 18.67 16.58
C LEU A 270 3.53 17.35 17.05
N LYS A 271 2.62 17.42 18.03
CA LYS A 271 1.98 16.24 18.64
C LYS A 271 0.71 15.81 17.93
N HIS A 272 0.13 16.69 17.10
CA HIS A 272 -1.16 16.45 16.47
C HIS A 272 -1.13 15.30 15.48
N SER A 273 -2.15 14.41 15.56
CA SER A 273 -2.34 13.32 14.60
C SER A 273 -3.13 13.81 13.39
N PHE A 274 -2.50 13.78 12.22
CA PHE A 274 -3.05 14.38 10.99
C PHE A 274 -3.93 13.45 10.15
N SER A 275 -4.22 12.23 10.59
CA SER A 275 -4.96 11.24 9.80
C SER A 275 -6.41 11.63 9.46
N SER A 276 -6.99 12.63 10.14
CA SER A 276 -8.37 13.07 9.92
C SER A 276 -8.56 14.60 10.11
N SER A 277 -7.49 15.36 10.03
CA SER A 277 -7.50 16.81 10.26
C SER A 277 -7.25 17.60 8.98
N ILE A 278 -7.42 18.92 9.06
CA ILE A 278 -7.18 19.87 7.96
C ILE A 278 -5.73 19.78 7.48
N ASN A 279 -5.57 19.68 6.18
CA ASN A 279 -4.27 19.71 5.52
C ASN A 279 -4.31 20.51 4.21
N PHE A 280 -3.87 21.76 4.25
CA PHE A 280 -3.76 22.59 3.04
C PHE A 280 -2.66 22.16 2.08
N TYR A 281 -1.73 21.31 2.53
CA TYR A 281 -0.71 20.71 1.67
C TYR A 281 -1.26 19.47 0.98
N SER A 282 -2.25 19.70 0.12
CA SER A 282 -2.92 18.64 -0.64
C SER A 282 -1.98 18.00 -1.66
N GLN A 283 -2.33 16.80 -2.14
CA GLN A 283 -1.57 16.06 -3.16
C GLN A 283 -1.30 16.87 -4.45
N PHE A 284 -2.14 17.87 -4.76
CA PHE A 284 -1.97 18.75 -5.92
C PHE A 284 -0.85 19.77 -5.75
N LEU A 285 -0.53 20.16 -4.52
CA LEU A 285 0.55 21.09 -4.17
C LEU A 285 1.86 20.37 -3.85
N GLN A 286 1.82 19.07 -3.65
CA GLN A 286 3.03 18.29 -3.45
C GLN A 286 3.83 18.23 -4.75
N PRO A 287 5.14 18.49 -4.70
CA PRO A 287 5.98 18.33 -5.88
C PRO A 287 5.85 16.86 -6.33
N LYS A 288 5.30 16.65 -7.53
CA LYS A 288 5.22 15.31 -8.10
C LYS A 288 6.64 14.74 -8.10
N ARG A 289 6.84 13.65 -7.41
CA ARG A 289 8.13 12.97 -7.32
C ARG A 289 8.53 12.57 -8.74
N GLN A 290 9.30 13.42 -9.37
CA GLN A 290 9.77 13.20 -10.74
C GLN A 290 10.85 12.12 -10.70
N TRP A 291 10.44 10.87 -10.79
CA TRP A 291 11.36 9.73 -10.90
C TRP A 291 12.23 9.82 -12.15
N LEU A 292 11.72 10.49 -13.18
CA LEU A 292 12.36 10.71 -14.48
C LEU A 292 13.02 12.11 -14.54
N THR A 293 13.80 12.47 -13.53
CA THR A 293 14.68 13.64 -13.66
C THR A 293 15.79 13.33 -14.66
N LEU A 294 16.22 14.35 -15.41
CA LEU A 294 17.29 14.21 -16.42
C LEU A 294 18.53 13.52 -15.85
N ASN A 295 18.85 13.81 -14.58
CA ASN A 295 19.97 13.21 -13.87
C ASN A 295 19.78 11.71 -13.63
N ASN A 296 18.59 11.29 -13.19
CA ASN A 296 18.26 9.88 -13.00
C ASN A 296 18.20 9.11 -14.32
N MET A 297 17.72 9.76 -15.39
CA MET A 297 17.77 9.19 -16.74
C MET A 297 19.20 8.98 -17.22
N LEU A 298 20.08 9.97 -17.03
CA LEU A 298 21.50 9.85 -17.39
C LEU A 298 22.19 8.72 -16.61
N ILE A 299 21.95 8.62 -15.31
CA ILE A 299 22.46 7.52 -14.47
C ILE A 299 21.92 6.18 -14.97
N GLY A 300 20.63 6.10 -15.29
CA GLY A 300 20.01 4.90 -15.84
C GLY A 300 20.61 4.47 -17.19
N TRP A 301 20.85 5.43 -18.11
CA TRP A 301 21.50 5.19 -19.38
C TRP A 301 22.95 4.73 -19.21
N LEU A 302 23.68 5.35 -18.27
CA LEU A 302 25.07 5.00 -17.98
C LEU A 302 25.17 3.59 -17.38
N ALA A 303 24.26 3.22 -16.47
CA ALA A 303 24.16 1.86 -15.93
C ALA A 303 23.82 0.84 -17.03
N LEU A 304 22.89 1.17 -17.94
CA LEU A 304 22.54 0.31 -19.07
C LEU A 304 23.73 0.09 -20.01
N MET A 305 24.45 1.15 -20.36
CA MET A 305 25.68 1.08 -21.17
C MET A 305 26.74 0.20 -20.51
N LEU A 306 26.88 0.30 -19.19
CA LEU A 306 27.85 -0.50 -18.43
C LEU A 306 27.48 -1.99 -18.45
N VAL A 307 26.19 -2.32 -18.31
CA VAL A 307 25.71 -3.71 -18.40
C VAL A 307 25.92 -4.28 -19.80
N ILE A 308 25.61 -3.49 -20.86
CA ILE A 308 25.86 -3.92 -22.26
C ILE A 308 27.35 -4.10 -22.50
N GLY A 309 28.20 -3.20 -21.99
CA GLY A 309 29.65 -3.32 -22.09
C GLY A 309 30.21 -4.58 -21.41
N LEU A 310 29.75 -4.86 -20.20
CA LEU A 310 30.15 -6.07 -19.46
C LEU A 310 29.69 -7.35 -20.16
N THR A 311 28.43 -7.40 -20.63
CA THR A 311 27.93 -8.58 -21.36
C THR A 311 28.66 -8.79 -22.66
N SER A 312 28.97 -7.71 -23.40
CA SER A 312 29.79 -7.76 -24.62
C SER A 312 31.21 -8.23 -24.35
N ALA A 313 31.84 -7.75 -23.27
CA ALA A 313 33.17 -8.18 -22.86
C ALA A 313 33.22 -9.67 -22.49
N VAL A 314 32.23 -10.16 -21.72
CA VAL A 314 32.11 -11.58 -21.36
C VAL A 314 31.88 -12.42 -22.60
N PHE A 315 31.05 -11.99 -23.52
CA PHE A 315 30.79 -12.69 -24.77
C PHE A 315 32.02 -12.72 -25.66
N SER A 316 32.72 -11.61 -25.79
CA SER A 316 34.00 -11.52 -26.55
C SER A 316 35.07 -12.40 -25.93
N PHE A 317 35.20 -12.42 -24.60
CA PHE A 317 36.17 -13.30 -23.91
C PHE A 317 35.87 -14.78 -24.14
N LYS A 318 34.58 -15.17 -24.03
CA LYS A 318 34.16 -16.56 -24.33
C LYS A 318 34.38 -16.95 -25.81
N SER A 319 34.09 -16.02 -26.73
CA SER A 319 34.32 -16.30 -28.17
C SER A 319 35.80 -16.48 -28.49
N HIS A 320 36.68 -15.68 -27.87
CA HIS A 320 38.13 -15.86 -28.01
C HIS A 320 38.64 -17.19 -27.46
N GLN A 321 38.06 -17.69 -26.38
CA GLN A 321 38.40 -19.03 -25.85
C GLN A 321 37.89 -20.18 -26.72
N LEU A 322 36.75 -20.02 -27.37
CA LEU A 322 36.13 -21.05 -28.22
C LEU A 322 36.69 -21.11 -29.63
N THR A 323 37.27 -20.01 -30.14
CA THR A 323 37.83 -19.95 -31.49
C THR A 323 38.96 -20.98 -31.74
N PRO A 324 39.94 -21.15 -30.84
CA PRO A 324 40.98 -22.15 -31.05
C PRO A 324 40.43 -23.59 -31.00
N ALA A 325 39.46 -23.87 -30.13
CA ALA A 325 38.79 -25.17 -30.05
C ALA A 325 38.00 -25.50 -31.33
N PHE A 326 37.33 -24.47 -31.88
CA PHE A 326 36.60 -24.63 -33.15
C PHE A 326 37.55 -24.89 -34.34
N ILE A 327 38.69 -24.18 -34.40
CA ILE A 327 39.71 -24.39 -35.44
C ILE A 327 40.33 -25.78 -35.33
N SER A 328 40.64 -26.24 -34.10
CA SER A 328 41.22 -27.58 -33.90
C SER A 328 40.25 -28.70 -34.25
N ASN A 329 38.97 -28.55 -33.85
CA ASN A 329 37.92 -29.51 -34.20
C ASN A 329 37.65 -29.56 -35.70
N LYS A 330 37.68 -28.41 -36.39
CA LYS A 330 37.52 -28.33 -37.84
C LYS A 330 38.72 -28.98 -38.56
N ALA A 331 39.95 -28.80 -38.05
CA ALA A 331 41.14 -29.43 -38.58
C ALA A 331 41.09 -30.97 -38.38
N GLN A 332 40.62 -31.43 -37.21
CA GLN A 332 40.43 -32.87 -36.97
C GLN A 332 39.36 -33.47 -37.89
N LEU A 333 38.26 -32.74 -38.10
CA LEU A 333 37.18 -33.19 -38.98
C LEU A 333 37.66 -33.33 -40.44
N THR A 334 38.48 -32.38 -40.93
CA THR A 334 39.09 -32.49 -42.29
C THR A 334 40.09 -33.63 -42.39
N THR A 335 40.89 -33.87 -41.34
CA THR A 335 41.81 -35.03 -41.33
C THR A 335 41.08 -36.36 -41.31
N VAL A 336 40.01 -36.49 -40.51
CA VAL A 336 39.19 -37.70 -40.47
C VAL A 336 38.46 -37.92 -41.82
N GLN A 337 37.94 -36.86 -42.43
CA GLN A 337 37.33 -36.96 -43.75
C GLN A 337 38.33 -37.38 -44.83
N HIS A 338 39.56 -36.87 -44.76
CA HIS A 338 40.62 -37.26 -45.68
C HIS A 338 41.04 -38.73 -45.47
N GLN A 339 41.17 -39.18 -44.22
CA GLN A 339 41.41 -40.58 -43.89
C GLN A 339 40.26 -41.47 -44.35
N LEU A 340 39.02 -41.06 -44.17
CA LEU A 340 37.85 -41.81 -44.62
C LEU A 340 37.82 -41.94 -46.17
N MET A 341 38.21 -40.89 -46.89
CA MET A 341 38.32 -40.93 -48.34
C MET A 341 39.44 -41.85 -48.83
N LEU A 342 40.60 -41.85 -48.14
CA LEU A 342 41.71 -42.76 -48.44
C LEU A 342 41.34 -44.23 -48.18
N THR A 343 40.69 -44.47 -47.01
CA THR A 343 40.27 -45.85 -46.67
C THR A 343 39.13 -46.33 -47.59
N GLN A 344 38.22 -45.46 -48.01
CA GLN A 344 37.22 -45.80 -49.03
C GLN A 344 37.82 -46.14 -50.36
N LYS A 345 38.90 -45.44 -50.81
CA LYS A 345 39.63 -45.79 -52.02
C LYS A 345 40.35 -47.16 -51.88
N GLU A 346 40.95 -47.44 -50.72
CA GLU A 346 41.56 -48.77 -50.47
C GLU A 346 40.52 -49.89 -50.46
N VAL A 347 39.33 -49.65 -49.87
CA VAL A 347 38.23 -50.63 -49.88
C VAL A 347 37.66 -50.82 -51.29
N GLN A 348 37.65 -49.81 -52.15
CA GLN A 348 37.21 -49.92 -53.54
C GLN A 348 38.23 -50.71 -54.41
N LEU A 349 39.50 -50.61 -54.05
CA LEU A 349 40.60 -51.40 -54.75
C LEU A 349 40.64 -52.86 -54.28
N HIS A 350 40.00 -53.15 -53.14
CA HIS A 350 39.95 -54.52 -52.63
C HIS A 350 38.84 -55.31 -53.35
N VAL A 351 39.22 -56.02 -54.37
CA VAL A 351 38.32 -56.94 -55.11
C VAL A 351 37.91 -58.08 -54.21
N VAL A 352 36.71 -57.99 -53.66
CA VAL A 352 36.18 -59.04 -52.78
C VAL A 352 35.93 -60.32 -53.62
N SER A 353 36.57 -61.41 -53.25
CA SER A 353 36.32 -62.67 -53.90
C SER A 353 34.84 -63.07 -53.86
N PRO A 354 34.16 -63.29 -54.97
CA PRO A 354 32.74 -63.61 -55.05
C PRO A 354 32.35 -64.86 -54.23
N ILE A 355 33.26 -65.76 -54.02
CA ILE A 355 33.09 -66.99 -53.22
C ILE A 355 32.95 -66.65 -51.72
N LYS A 356 33.72 -65.68 -51.21
CA LYS A 356 33.58 -65.23 -49.82
C LYS A 356 32.23 -64.42 -49.57
N GLN A 357 31.74 -63.70 -50.54
CA GLN A 357 30.44 -63.03 -50.45
C GLN A 357 29.25 -63.97 -50.37
N GLN A 358 29.26 -65.05 -51.18
CA GLN A 358 28.25 -66.08 -51.08
C GLN A 358 28.26 -66.83 -49.77
N TYR A 359 29.44 -67.11 -49.21
CA TYR A 359 29.55 -67.76 -47.91
C TYR A 359 29.07 -66.84 -46.76
N LEU A 360 29.33 -65.53 -46.82
CA LEU A 360 28.95 -64.56 -45.85
C LEU A 360 27.42 -64.30 -45.90
N SER A 361 26.81 -64.29 -47.05
CA SER A 361 25.37 -64.17 -47.22
C SER A 361 24.61 -65.39 -46.68
N ALA A 362 25.10 -66.58 -46.91
CA ALA A 362 24.54 -67.81 -46.35
C ALA A 362 24.65 -67.86 -44.82
N LEU A 363 25.80 -67.42 -44.27
CA LEU A 363 26.01 -67.37 -42.81
C LEU A 363 25.11 -66.33 -42.13
N LYS A 364 24.91 -65.13 -42.75
CA LYS A 364 23.99 -64.12 -42.28
C LYS A 364 22.55 -64.57 -42.26
N GLN A 365 22.12 -65.27 -43.31
CA GLN A 365 20.74 -65.82 -43.34
C GLN A 365 20.55 -66.91 -42.26
N ALA A 366 21.52 -67.69 -41.96
CA ALA A 366 21.44 -68.69 -40.88
C ALA A 366 21.40 -68.06 -39.50
N VAL A 367 22.14 -66.94 -39.27
CA VAL A 367 22.11 -66.19 -38.00
C VAL A 367 20.79 -65.44 -37.78
N THR A 368 20.27 -64.78 -38.83
CA THR A 368 18.98 -64.13 -38.74
C THR A 368 17.81 -65.09 -38.53
N ALA A 369 17.86 -66.27 -39.15
CA ALA A 369 16.83 -67.28 -38.91
C ALA A 369 16.85 -67.80 -37.46
N LYS A 370 18.08 -68.05 -36.90
CA LYS A 370 18.22 -68.45 -35.49
C LYS A 370 17.83 -67.34 -34.50
N GLN A 371 18.10 -66.09 -34.82
CA GLN A 371 17.68 -64.96 -33.96
C GLN A 371 16.17 -64.77 -34.00
N ALA A 372 15.50 -64.97 -35.13
CA ALA A 372 14.04 -64.90 -35.24
C ALA A 372 13.35 -65.99 -34.43
N THR A 373 13.88 -67.21 -34.43
CA THR A 373 13.36 -68.32 -33.61
C THR A 373 13.59 -68.09 -32.12
N LEU A 374 14.71 -67.54 -31.71
CA LEU A 374 14.97 -67.18 -30.30
C LEU A 374 14.01 -66.05 -29.80
N LYS A 375 13.77 -65.06 -30.63
CA LYS A 375 12.78 -63.99 -30.32
C LYS A 375 11.35 -64.53 -30.22
N ALA A 376 10.97 -65.46 -31.07
CA ALA A 376 9.64 -66.08 -31.02
C ALA A 376 9.41 -66.92 -29.76
N VAL A 377 10.47 -67.64 -29.29
CA VAL A 377 10.37 -68.38 -28.03
C VAL A 377 10.36 -67.47 -26.81
N ALA A 378 11.15 -66.40 -26.81
CA ALA A 378 11.18 -65.47 -25.69
C ALA A 378 9.83 -64.69 -25.49
N ASN A 379 9.18 -64.35 -26.60
CA ASN A 379 7.86 -63.67 -26.52
C ASN A 379 6.70 -64.61 -26.19
N HIS A 380 6.86 -65.91 -26.32
CA HIS A 380 5.78 -66.85 -26.00
C HIS A 380 5.72 -67.25 -24.51
N ASP A 381 6.81 -67.07 -23.79
CA ASP A 381 6.89 -67.49 -22.39
C ASP A 381 6.21 -66.48 -21.40
N VAL A 382 6.12 -65.19 -21.75
CA VAL A 382 5.53 -64.15 -20.90
C VAL A 382 3.98 -64.18 -20.91
N SER A 383 3.36 -64.65 -21.98
CA SER A 383 1.88 -64.73 -22.09
C SER A 383 1.27 -65.91 -21.38
N LEU A 384 2.04 -66.96 -21.06
CA LEU A 384 1.59 -68.18 -20.38
C LEU A 384 1.69 -68.11 -18.85
N MET A 385 2.45 -67.16 -18.29
CA MET A 385 2.62 -67.06 -16.83
C MET A 385 1.53 -66.26 -16.13
N VAL A 386 0.68 -65.50 -16.81
CA VAL A 386 -0.42 -64.76 -16.19
C VAL A 386 -1.71 -65.43 -16.58
N GLY A 387 -2.18 -66.37 -15.74
CA GLY A 387 -3.47 -67.02 -15.90
C GLY A 387 -4.60 -65.97 -15.83
N TYR A 388 -5.20 -65.65 -16.99
CA TYR A 388 -6.34 -64.73 -17.06
C TYR A 388 -7.57 -65.17 -16.28
N GLY A 389 -7.62 -66.48 -15.84
CA GLY A 389 -8.72 -66.98 -15.02
C GLY A 389 -8.92 -66.22 -13.71
N GLN A 390 -7.83 -65.90 -13.02
CA GLN A 390 -7.92 -65.22 -11.73
C GLN A 390 -8.40 -63.73 -11.89
N VAL A 391 -8.03 -63.09 -12.97
CA VAL A 391 -8.50 -61.73 -13.33
C VAL A 391 -10.01 -61.72 -13.62
N LEU A 392 -10.47 -62.74 -14.40
CA LEU A 392 -11.89 -62.86 -14.72
C LEU A 392 -12.75 -63.25 -13.50
N THR A 393 -12.24 -64.07 -12.58
CA THR A 393 -12.92 -64.41 -11.32
C THR A 393 -13.05 -63.16 -10.46
N GLN A 394 -11.99 -62.38 -10.24
CA GLN A 394 -12.06 -61.17 -9.45
C GLN A 394 -12.90 -60.09 -10.09
N LEU A 395 -12.96 -60.02 -11.41
CA LEU A 395 -13.87 -59.09 -12.12
C LEU A 395 -15.34 -59.52 -11.99
N ALA A 396 -15.63 -60.83 -11.90
CA ALA A 396 -16.95 -61.34 -11.64
C ALA A 396 -17.38 -61.08 -10.18
N ASP A 397 -16.45 -61.23 -9.21
CA ASP A 397 -16.68 -60.94 -7.79
C ASP A 397 -16.88 -59.45 -7.52
N ALA A 398 -16.27 -58.59 -8.35
CA ALA A 398 -16.43 -57.15 -8.30
C ALA A 398 -17.72 -56.65 -9.03
N ALA A 399 -18.52 -57.55 -9.62
CA ALA A 399 -19.69 -57.16 -10.38
C ALA A 399 -20.76 -56.53 -9.48
N LEU A 400 -21.37 -55.46 -10.00
CA LEU A 400 -22.51 -54.77 -9.35
C LEU A 400 -23.75 -54.94 -10.23
N ASP A 401 -24.93 -55.05 -9.62
CA ASP A 401 -26.23 -55.23 -10.33
C ASP A 401 -26.57 -54.08 -11.29
N ASN A 402 -25.83 -52.99 -11.20
CA ASN A 402 -26.04 -51.79 -12.00
C ASN A 402 -25.08 -51.67 -13.20
N ILE A 403 -24.19 -52.65 -13.41
CA ILE A 403 -23.18 -52.63 -14.47
C ILE A 403 -23.16 -53.97 -15.21
N ALA A 404 -23.24 -53.93 -16.51
CA ALA A 404 -23.07 -55.07 -17.41
C ALA A 404 -21.89 -54.86 -18.33
N ILE A 405 -20.94 -55.78 -18.33
CA ILE A 405 -19.75 -55.73 -19.19
C ILE A 405 -20.09 -56.44 -20.52
N GLU A 406 -19.89 -55.75 -21.64
CA GLU A 406 -20.15 -56.29 -22.98
C GLU A 406 -18.88 -56.88 -23.63
N ARG A 407 -17.72 -56.31 -23.28
CA ARG A 407 -16.46 -56.71 -23.89
C ARG A 407 -15.30 -56.55 -22.88
N ILE A 408 -14.49 -57.58 -22.80
CA ILE A 408 -13.26 -57.60 -22.05
C ILE A 408 -12.13 -57.92 -23.05
N SER A 409 -11.09 -57.13 -23.10
CA SER A 409 -9.88 -57.38 -23.90
C SER A 409 -8.68 -57.31 -22.94
N ILE A 410 -7.96 -58.42 -22.81
CA ILE A 410 -6.80 -58.49 -21.91
C ILE A 410 -5.57 -58.88 -22.74
N SER A 411 -4.50 -58.11 -22.62
CA SER A 411 -3.21 -58.38 -23.27
C SER A 411 -2.10 -58.07 -22.26
N GLY A 412 -1.50 -59.12 -21.71
CA GLY A 412 -0.52 -58.98 -20.62
C GLY A 412 -1.10 -58.26 -19.39
N THR A 413 -0.52 -57.14 -19.04
CA THR A 413 -1.00 -56.30 -17.93
C THR A 413 -2.09 -55.29 -18.33
N ALA A 414 -2.30 -55.06 -19.61
CA ALA A 414 -3.32 -54.12 -20.10
C ALA A 414 -4.70 -54.79 -20.16
N MET A 415 -5.75 -54.13 -19.72
CA MET A 415 -7.13 -54.57 -19.71
C MET A 415 -8.07 -53.45 -20.14
N ASP A 416 -8.74 -53.65 -21.27
CA ASP A 416 -9.76 -52.72 -21.75
C ASP A 416 -11.14 -53.34 -21.46
N LEU A 417 -12.06 -52.50 -20.96
CA LEU A 417 -13.43 -52.91 -20.62
C LEU A 417 -14.42 -52.01 -21.32
N LYS A 418 -15.49 -52.62 -21.82
CA LYS A 418 -16.62 -51.88 -22.39
C LYS A 418 -17.93 -52.49 -21.90
N GLY A 419 -18.89 -51.64 -21.55
CA GLY A 419 -20.16 -52.11 -21.03
C GLY A 419 -21.22 -51.01 -20.94
N VAL A 420 -22.32 -51.39 -20.26
CA VAL A 420 -23.45 -50.48 -20.01
C VAL A 420 -23.67 -50.39 -18.49
N ALA A 421 -24.09 -49.21 -18.04
CA ALA A 421 -24.47 -48.96 -16.65
C ALA A 421 -25.86 -48.37 -16.55
N ARG A 422 -26.51 -48.54 -15.40
CA ARG A 422 -27.81 -47.89 -15.19
C ARG A 422 -27.71 -46.40 -14.93
N THR A 423 -26.70 -45.97 -14.24
CA THR A 423 -26.43 -44.56 -13.96
C THR A 423 -24.96 -44.20 -14.26
N PRO A 424 -24.63 -42.98 -14.62
CA PRO A 424 -23.24 -42.58 -14.90
C PRO A 424 -22.33 -42.73 -13.68
N GLU A 425 -22.86 -42.55 -12.45
CA GLU A 425 -22.16 -42.56 -11.18
C GLU A 425 -21.74 -43.98 -10.76
N ALA A 426 -22.43 -45.00 -11.30
CA ALA A 426 -22.15 -46.39 -10.99
C ALA A 426 -20.77 -46.86 -11.47
N VAL A 427 -20.27 -46.28 -12.57
CA VAL A 427 -19.00 -46.69 -13.17
C VAL A 427 -17.79 -46.27 -12.31
N PRO A 428 -17.64 -45.01 -11.87
CA PRO A 428 -16.59 -44.65 -10.92
C PRO A 428 -16.66 -45.40 -9.58
N GLN A 429 -17.86 -45.64 -9.04
CA GLN A 429 -18.03 -46.42 -7.81
C GLN A 429 -17.54 -47.86 -7.98
N TRP A 430 -17.87 -48.48 -9.11
CA TRP A 430 -17.41 -49.82 -9.43
C TRP A 430 -15.90 -49.89 -9.59
N LEU A 431 -15.30 -48.89 -10.26
CA LEU A 431 -13.82 -48.80 -10.38
C LEU A 431 -13.15 -48.71 -9.00
N GLY A 432 -13.79 -48.01 -8.06
CA GLY A 432 -13.30 -47.89 -6.68
C GLY A 432 -13.18 -49.23 -6.00
N THR A 433 -14.04 -50.20 -6.30
CA THR A 433 -14.00 -51.57 -5.72
C THR A 433 -12.77 -52.38 -6.21
N PHE A 434 -12.18 -52.03 -7.35
CA PHE A 434 -11.04 -52.75 -7.88
C PHE A 434 -9.82 -52.70 -6.95
N ASN A 435 -9.71 -51.71 -6.12
CA ASN A 435 -8.66 -51.60 -5.10
C ASN A 435 -8.70 -52.72 -4.04
N HIS A 436 -9.82 -53.42 -3.90
CA HIS A 436 -9.97 -54.51 -2.94
C HIS A 436 -9.51 -55.85 -3.53
N TYR A 437 -9.21 -55.92 -4.83
CA TYR A 437 -8.85 -57.15 -5.54
C TYR A 437 -7.42 -57.10 -6.02
N SER A 438 -6.57 -58.00 -5.58
CA SER A 438 -5.09 -57.95 -5.82
C SER A 438 -4.66 -57.92 -7.28
N THR A 439 -5.41 -58.60 -8.16
CA THR A 439 -5.07 -58.61 -9.62
C THR A 439 -5.73 -57.46 -10.39
N LEU A 440 -6.80 -56.88 -9.89
CA LEU A 440 -7.46 -55.69 -10.47
C LEU A 440 -6.80 -54.41 -10.01
N ALA A 441 -6.33 -54.33 -8.78
CA ALA A 441 -5.65 -53.14 -8.22
C ALA A 441 -4.35 -52.79 -8.93
N GLN A 442 -3.70 -53.77 -9.56
CA GLN A 442 -2.46 -53.54 -10.34
C GLN A 442 -2.73 -53.03 -11.77
N ARG A 443 -3.99 -52.98 -12.20
CA ARG A 443 -4.37 -52.54 -13.54
C ARG A 443 -4.67 -51.02 -13.56
N ARG A 444 -3.95 -50.29 -14.39
CA ARG A 444 -4.13 -48.85 -14.52
C ARG A 444 -4.91 -48.54 -15.80
N PHE A 445 -5.93 -47.73 -15.67
CA PHE A 445 -6.72 -47.20 -16.77
C PHE A 445 -6.30 -45.76 -17.08
N GLN A 446 -6.14 -45.43 -18.33
CA GLN A 446 -5.73 -44.11 -18.80
C GLN A 446 -6.94 -43.25 -19.17
N LEU A 447 -7.98 -43.91 -19.70
CA LEU A 447 -9.15 -43.21 -20.21
C LEU A 447 -10.42 -43.91 -19.75
N LEU A 448 -11.33 -43.15 -19.17
CA LEU A 448 -12.71 -43.55 -18.92
C LEU A 448 -13.61 -42.65 -19.74
N ASN A 449 -14.33 -43.20 -20.69
CA ASN A 449 -15.33 -42.51 -21.49
C ASN A 449 -16.71 -43.02 -21.14
N ILE A 450 -17.61 -42.13 -20.73
CA ILE A 450 -19.01 -42.45 -20.42
C ILE A 450 -19.90 -41.70 -21.40
N GLY A 451 -20.72 -42.41 -22.10
CA GLY A 451 -21.66 -41.88 -23.11
C GLY A 451 -23.04 -42.50 -22.99
N ARG A 452 -23.90 -42.21 -23.96
CA ARG A 452 -25.21 -42.86 -24.09
C ARG A 452 -25.37 -43.44 -25.48
N ASN A 453 -25.96 -44.63 -25.53
CA ASN A 453 -26.28 -45.27 -26.81
C ASN A 453 -27.62 -44.75 -27.40
N LYS A 454 -27.96 -45.20 -28.59
CA LYS A 454 -29.23 -44.83 -29.28
C LYS A 454 -30.51 -45.20 -28.49
N HIS A 455 -30.40 -46.07 -27.48
CA HIS A 455 -31.50 -46.50 -26.64
C HIS A 455 -31.47 -45.82 -25.27
N ASN A 456 -30.74 -44.70 -25.14
CA ASN A 456 -30.60 -43.89 -23.93
C ASN A 456 -29.96 -44.61 -22.71
N GLN A 457 -29.29 -45.75 -22.95
CA GLN A 457 -28.57 -46.47 -21.91
C GLN A 457 -27.16 -45.87 -21.76
N VAL A 458 -26.66 -45.77 -20.53
CA VAL A 458 -25.33 -45.27 -20.27
C VAL A 458 -24.29 -46.32 -20.66
N THR A 459 -23.42 -45.98 -21.60
CA THR A 459 -22.29 -46.84 -22.02
C THR A 459 -21.00 -46.32 -21.45
N PHE A 460 -20.10 -47.20 -21.12
CA PHE A 460 -18.78 -46.85 -20.68
C PHE A 460 -17.70 -47.63 -21.44
N THR A 461 -16.52 -47.01 -21.60
CA THR A 461 -15.34 -47.63 -22.15
C THR A 461 -14.14 -47.23 -21.30
N LEU A 462 -13.45 -48.24 -20.78
CA LEU A 462 -12.19 -48.10 -20.02
C LEU A 462 -11.06 -48.60 -20.88
N GLN A 463 -10.03 -47.81 -21.04
CA GLN A 463 -8.82 -48.17 -21.79
C GLN A 463 -7.62 -48.22 -20.87
N ALA A 464 -6.82 -49.26 -20.99
CA ALA A 464 -5.62 -49.44 -20.20
C ALA A 464 -4.53 -48.45 -20.59
N GLN A 465 -3.70 -48.10 -19.63
CA GLN A 465 -2.45 -47.41 -19.87
C GLN A 465 -1.49 -48.39 -20.59
N ARG A 466 -1.29 -48.19 -21.88
CA ARG A 466 -0.27 -48.95 -22.63
C ARG A 466 1.07 -48.25 -22.49
N ILE A 467 2.02 -48.90 -21.87
CA ILE A 467 3.42 -48.46 -21.88
C ILE A 467 3.90 -48.65 -23.31
N GLN A 468 4.09 -47.59 -24.06
CA GLN A 468 4.83 -47.62 -25.32
C GLN A 468 6.27 -47.91 -24.97
N GLU A 469 6.71 -49.14 -25.11
CA GLU A 469 8.14 -49.41 -25.23
C GLU A 469 8.63 -48.70 -26.49
N ALA A 470 9.41 -47.64 -26.28
CA ALA A 470 10.14 -47.00 -27.35
C ALA A 470 11.12 -48.00 -27.97
N LEU A 471 10.93 -48.30 -29.25
CA LEU A 471 11.92 -48.96 -30.11
C LEU A 471 13.16 -48.09 -30.27
#